data_c540d92dbdb8d17025364d1d26413473
#
_entry.id   c540d92dbdb8d17025364d1d26413473
#
_cell.length_a   1.000
_cell.length_b   1.000
_cell.length_c   1.000
_cell.angle_alpha   90.00
_cell.angle_beta   90.00
_cell.angle_gamma   90.00
#
_symmetry.space_group_name_H-M   'P 1'
#
loop_
_entity.id
_entity.type
_entity.pdbx_description
1 polymer ?
#
loop_
_entity_poly.entity_id
_entity_poly.type
_entity_poly.pdbx_seq_one_letter_code
_entity_poly.pdbx_strand_id
1 'polypeptide(L)'
;MIDVPVALLGYGTVGSAVDRLLAENTDDIERATGHRLRVVRALVRDLSKERPEPPADGVLTTDFASIRDDPSIALVAEVMGGIEPTGDYVLELLRAGKPVVSANKQLIAREGAELFHTASEAGVQLRFEASVCAAIPVIKILREALVATTVHRVLGIVNGTTNYILTKMEEGAEYEDALADAQRLGYAE
;
A
#
# COMPACT_ATOMS: atom_id res chain seq x y z
N MET A 1 -5.48 -25.07 -7.01
CA MET A 1 -5.55 -23.64 -7.40
C MET A 1 -6.48 -22.96 -6.43
N ILE A 2 -6.03 -21.90 -5.77
CA ILE A 2 -6.80 -21.18 -4.76
C ILE A 2 -7.06 -19.77 -5.30
N ASP A 3 -8.34 -19.43 -5.52
CA ASP A 3 -8.71 -18.07 -5.86
C ASP A 3 -8.64 -17.19 -4.61
N VAL A 4 -8.04 -16.01 -4.76
CA VAL A 4 -7.90 -15.00 -3.70
C VAL A 4 -8.55 -13.70 -4.18
N PRO A 5 -9.82 -13.48 -3.86
CA PRO A 5 -10.51 -12.24 -4.15
C PRO A 5 -9.91 -11.09 -3.34
N VAL A 6 -9.47 -10.04 -4.04
CA VAL A 6 -8.81 -8.85 -3.47
C VAL A 6 -9.75 -7.66 -3.59
N ALA A 7 -9.86 -6.87 -2.53
CA ALA A 7 -10.45 -5.55 -2.62
C ALA A 7 -9.38 -4.46 -2.53
N LEU A 8 -9.67 -3.31 -3.16
CA LEU A 8 -8.82 -2.13 -3.08
C LEU A 8 -9.54 -1.01 -2.33
N LEU A 9 -8.87 -0.37 -1.39
CA LEU A 9 -9.24 0.96 -0.92
C LEU A 9 -8.50 1.99 -1.77
N GLY A 10 -9.19 2.54 -2.76
CA GLY A 10 -8.65 3.44 -3.75
C GLY A 10 -8.41 2.79 -5.12
N TYR A 11 -8.87 3.48 -6.18
CA TYR A 11 -8.64 3.08 -7.58
C TYR A 11 -8.18 4.30 -8.39
N GLY A 12 -7.05 4.87 -7.94
CA GLY A 12 -6.29 5.91 -8.63
C GLY A 12 -5.10 5.28 -9.38
N THR A 13 -4.04 6.04 -9.59
CA THR A 13 -2.83 5.58 -10.29
C THR A 13 -2.26 4.29 -9.71
N VAL A 14 -2.17 4.18 -8.38
CA VAL A 14 -1.61 2.97 -7.74
C VAL A 14 -2.60 1.81 -7.80
N GLY A 15 -3.88 2.06 -7.49
CA GLY A 15 -4.90 0.99 -7.48
C GLY A 15 -5.13 0.38 -8.87
N SER A 16 -5.21 1.19 -9.93
CA SER A 16 -5.33 0.68 -11.30
C SER A 16 -4.08 -0.10 -11.73
N ALA A 17 -2.89 0.36 -11.33
CA ALA A 17 -1.65 -0.36 -11.60
C ALA A 17 -1.60 -1.72 -10.89
N VAL A 18 -2.08 -1.80 -9.63
CA VAL A 18 -2.19 -3.08 -8.91
C VAL A 18 -3.11 -4.05 -9.64
N ASP A 19 -4.32 -3.59 -10.04
CA ASP A 19 -5.28 -4.42 -10.77
C ASP A 19 -4.68 -4.95 -12.09
N ARG A 20 -4.10 -4.07 -12.87
CA ARG A 20 -3.41 -4.42 -14.12
C ARG A 20 -2.27 -5.42 -13.90
N LEU A 21 -1.38 -5.17 -12.95
CA LEU A 21 -0.24 -6.06 -12.67
C LEU A 21 -0.67 -7.45 -12.20
N LEU A 22 -1.74 -7.55 -11.40
CA LEU A 22 -2.29 -8.84 -10.99
C LEU A 22 -2.88 -9.59 -12.17
N ALA A 23 -3.54 -8.90 -13.11
CA ALA A 23 -4.07 -9.50 -14.32
C ALA A 23 -2.98 -9.95 -15.29
N GLU A 24 -1.99 -9.09 -15.58
CA GLU A 24 -0.90 -9.36 -16.52
C GLU A 24 0.03 -10.48 -16.04
N ASN A 25 0.27 -10.58 -14.73
CA ASN A 25 1.20 -11.56 -14.15
C ASN A 25 0.50 -12.75 -13.48
N THR A 26 -0.78 -12.97 -13.77
CA THR A 26 -1.58 -14.04 -13.13
C THR A 26 -0.88 -15.39 -13.16
N ASP A 27 -0.36 -15.84 -14.32
CA ASP A 27 0.26 -17.15 -14.48
C ASP A 27 1.57 -17.29 -13.68
N ASP A 28 2.36 -16.21 -13.60
CA ASP A 28 3.62 -16.21 -12.86
C ASP A 28 3.36 -16.20 -11.35
N ILE A 29 2.39 -15.41 -10.89
CA ILE A 29 1.96 -15.38 -9.49
C ILE A 29 1.42 -16.75 -9.10
N GLU A 30 0.56 -17.34 -9.93
CA GLU A 30 -0.02 -18.66 -9.68
C GLU A 30 1.06 -19.75 -9.61
N ARG A 31 2.00 -19.75 -10.54
CA ARG A 31 3.12 -20.71 -10.56
C ARG A 31 4.01 -20.58 -9.31
N ALA A 32 4.24 -19.35 -8.86
CA ALA A 32 5.11 -19.08 -7.71
C ALA A 32 4.43 -19.34 -6.36
N THR A 33 3.12 -19.12 -6.26
CA THR A 33 2.40 -19.10 -4.97
C THR A 33 1.31 -20.16 -4.84
N GLY A 34 0.83 -20.75 -5.93
CA GLY A 34 -0.36 -21.60 -5.97
C GLY A 34 -1.68 -20.83 -5.87
N HIS A 35 -1.63 -19.49 -5.89
CA HIS A 35 -2.78 -18.61 -5.68
C HIS A 35 -3.02 -17.72 -6.91
N ARG A 36 -4.30 -17.52 -7.24
CA ARG A 36 -4.73 -16.57 -8.26
C ARG A 36 -5.38 -15.37 -7.58
N LEU A 37 -4.71 -14.22 -7.63
CA LEU A 37 -5.21 -12.98 -7.06
C LEU A 37 -6.02 -12.22 -8.11
N ARG A 38 -7.20 -11.74 -7.73
CA ARG A 38 -8.07 -10.98 -8.64
C ARG A 38 -8.77 -9.86 -7.88
N VAL A 39 -8.73 -8.65 -8.41
CA VAL A 39 -9.50 -7.53 -7.87
C VAL A 39 -10.97 -7.74 -8.17
N VAL A 40 -11.79 -7.77 -7.13
CA VAL A 40 -13.24 -7.99 -7.22
C VAL A 40 -14.05 -6.78 -6.75
N ARG A 41 -13.42 -5.88 -5.98
CA ARG A 41 -14.06 -4.68 -5.47
C ARG A 41 -13.02 -3.57 -5.28
N ALA A 42 -13.39 -2.33 -5.55
CA ALA A 42 -12.54 -1.18 -5.29
C ALA A 42 -13.36 0.01 -4.78
N LEU A 43 -13.04 0.49 -3.59
CA LEU A 43 -13.66 1.65 -2.98
C LEU A 43 -13.15 2.93 -3.66
N VAL A 44 -14.07 3.78 -4.10
CA VAL A 44 -13.77 5.08 -4.68
C VAL A 44 -14.72 6.14 -4.13
N ARG A 45 -14.32 7.40 -4.16
CA ARG A 45 -15.17 8.51 -3.73
C ARG A 45 -16.23 8.89 -4.76
N ASP A 46 -15.92 8.66 -6.04
CA ASP A 46 -16.77 9.08 -7.16
C ASP A 46 -16.71 8.03 -8.27
N LEU A 47 -17.87 7.44 -8.58
CA LEU A 47 -18.03 6.45 -9.64
C LEU A 47 -18.00 7.10 -11.03
N SER A 48 -18.39 8.37 -11.15
CA SER A 48 -18.46 9.09 -12.42
C SER A 48 -17.10 9.59 -12.91
N LYS A 49 -16.10 9.59 -12.04
CA LYS A 49 -14.74 10.02 -12.41
C LYS A 49 -14.19 9.14 -13.53
N GLU A 50 -13.84 9.76 -14.64
CA GLU A 50 -13.17 9.08 -15.75
C GLU A 50 -11.80 8.54 -15.33
N ARG A 51 -11.49 7.30 -15.74
CA ARG A 51 -10.24 6.59 -15.42
C ARG A 51 -9.58 6.10 -16.69
N PRO A 52 -8.27 6.39 -16.89
CA PRO A 52 -7.54 5.91 -18.08
C PRO A 52 -7.55 4.39 -18.21
N GLU A 53 -7.52 3.68 -17.09
CA GLU A 53 -7.57 2.23 -17.01
C GLU A 53 -8.77 1.84 -16.12
N PRO A 54 -9.99 1.74 -16.68
CA PRO A 54 -11.16 1.36 -15.90
C PRO A 54 -11.11 -0.14 -15.57
N PRO A 55 -11.56 -0.54 -14.36
CA PRO A 55 -11.67 -1.95 -14.02
C PRO A 55 -12.86 -2.60 -14.75
N ALA A 56 -13.02 -3.91 -14.56
CA ALA A 56 -14.20 -4.62 -15.03
C ALA A 56 -15.50 -4.04 -14.42
N ASP A 57 -16.61 -4.23 -15.10
CA ASP A 57 -17.92 -3.75 -14.65
C ASP A 57 -18.28 -4.29 -13.26
N GLY A 58 -18.82 -3.42 -12.42
CA GLY A 58 -19.26 -3.76 -11.06
C GLY A 58 -18.13 -3.87 -10.01
N VAL A 59 -16.87 -3.63 -10.37
CA VAL A 59 -15.74 -3.61 -9.42
C VAL A 59 -15.76 -2.36 -8.54
N LEU A 60 -16.08 -1.19 -9.11
CA LEU A 60 -16.10 0.07 -8.35
C LEU A 60 -17.31 0.16 -7.41
N THR A 61 -17.07 0.68 -6.23
CA THR A 61 -18.10 0.96 -5.23
C THR A 61 -17.77 2.22 -4.44
N THR A 62 -18.81 2.91 -3.94
CA THR A 62 -18.68 3.96 -2.92
C THR A 62 -19.09 3.47 -1.54
N ASP A 63 -19.54 2.22 -1.44
CA ASP A 63 -19.99 1.59 -0.22
C ASP A 63 -18.86 0.75 0.41
N PHE A 64 -18.27 1.26 1.47
CA PHE A 64 -17.23 0.57 2.24
C PHE A 64 -17.75 -0.72 2.90
N ALA A 65 -19.00 -0.74 3.35
CA ALA A 65 -19.58 -1.92 3.99
C ALA A 65 -19.63 -3.12 3.03
N SER A 66 -19.81 -2.88 1.73
CA SER A 66 -19.77 -3.92 0.70
C SER A 66 -18.39 -4.60 0.55
N ILE A 67 -17.32 -4.01 1.10
CA ILE A 67 -15.98 -4.61 1.18
C ILE A 67 -15.77 -5.26 2.55
N ARG A 68 -16.10 -4.52 3.62
CA ARG A 68 -15.89 -5.00 5.00
C ARG A 68 -16.68 -6.27 5.28
N ASP A 69 -17.95 -6.30 4.89
CA ASP A 69 -18.89 -7.35 5.28
C ASP A 69 -18.96 -8.52 4.29
N ASP A 70 -18.32 -8.42 3.13
CA ASP A 70 -18.27 -9.50 2.14
C ASP A 70 -17.29 -10.60 2.56
N PRO A 71 -17.77 -11.79 2.96
CA PRO A 71 -16.90 -12.88 3.41
C PRO A 71 -16.05 -13.49 2.28
N SER A 72 -16.38 -13.22 1.03
CA SER A 72 -15.61 -13.72 -0.11
C SER A 72 -14.29 -12.96 -0.32
N ILE A 73 -14.20 -11.70 0.16
CA ILE A 73 -12.98 -10.89 0.04
C ILE A 73 -11.94 -11.40 1.04
N ALA A 74 -10.88 -11.97 0.52
CA ALA A 74 -9.81 -12.61 1.29
C ALA A 74 -8.70 -11.65 1.74
N LEU A 75 -8.51 -10.53 1.03
CA LEU A 75 -7.42 -9.58 1.24
C LEU A 75 -7.85 -8.19 0.80
N VAL A 76 -7.42 -7.16 1.52
CA VAL A 76 -7.64 -5.76 1.13
C VAL A 76 -6.30 -5.04 0.95
N ALA A 77 -6.10 -4.37 -0.19
CA ALA A 77 -4.97 -3.48 -0.40
C ALA A 77 -5.42 -2.01 -0.26
N GLU A 78 -4.82 -1.30 0.68
CA GLU A 78 -5.06 0.12 0.94
C GLU A 78 -4.04 0.96 0.17
N VAL A 79 -4.55 1.72 -0.79
CA VAL A 79 -3.77 2.58 -1.71
C VAL A 79 -4.47 3.93 -1.95
N MET A 80 -5.34 4.34 -1.03
CA MET A 80 -6.07 5.60 -1.15
C MET A 80 -5.36 6.80 -0.53
N GLY A 81 -4.41 6.53 0.38
CA GLY A 81 -3.66 7.58 1.07
C GLY A 81 -4.49 8.36 2.09
N GLY A 82 -3.87 9.37 2.71
CA GLY A 82 -4.48 10.15 3.79
C GLY A 82 -4.56 9.37 5.11
N ILE A 83 -5.04 10.01 6.16
CA ILE A 83 -5.21 9.39 7.47
C ILE A 83 -6.69 9.11 7.71
N GLU A 84 -7.51 10.13 7.60
CA GLU A 84 -8.97 10.02 7.72
C GLU A 84 -9.63 10.08 6.32
N PRO A 85 -10.59 9.22 6.04
CA PRO A 85 -11.15 8.14 6.87
C PRO A 85 -10.38 6.80 6.75
N THR A 86 -9.18 6.81 6.17
CA THR A 86 -8.44 5.60 5.81
C THR A 86 -8.08 4.76 7.04
N GLY A 87 -7.66 5.41 8.14
CA GLY A 87 -7.32 4.73 9.39
C GLY A 87 -8.51 3.96 9.95
N ASP A 88 -9.69 4.61 10.01
CA ASP A 88 -10.92 3.97 10.47
C ASP A 88 -11.28 2.76 9.61
N TYR A 89 -11.19 2.89 8.29
CA TYR A 89 -11.47 1.77 7.39
C TYR A 89 -10.50 0.60 7.60
N VAL A 90 -9.22 0.86 7.77
CA VAL A 90 -8.24 -0.19 8.04
C VAL A 90 -8.49 -0.86 9.38
N LEU A 91 -8.80 -0.10 10.44
CA LEU A 91 -9.17 -0.66 11.75
C LEU A 91 -10.41 -1.54 11.67
N GLU A 92 -11.47 -1.08 10.98
CA GLU A 92 -12.69 -1.87 10.80
C GLU A 92 -12.44 -3.16 10.01
N LEU A 93 -11.63 -3.13 8.96
CA LEU A 93 -11.26 -4.32 8.20
C LEU A 93 -10.49 -5.32 9.04
N LEU A 94 -9.50 -4.87 9.80
CA LEU A 94 -8.74 -5.73 10.70
C LEU A 94 -9.64 -6.38 11.76
N ARG A 95 -10.54 -5.61 12.39
CA ARG A 95 -11.53 -6.11 13.35
C ARG A 95 -12.52 -7.09 12.72
N ALA A 96 -12.83 -6.91 11.43
CA ALA A 96 -13.66 -7.84 10.65
C ALA A 96 -12.89 -9.11 10.20
N GLY A 97 -11.65 -9.28 10.62
CA GLY A 97 -10.83 -10.45 10.30
C GLY A 97 -10.23 -10.43 8.88
N LYS A 98 -10.15 -9.26 8.24
CA LYS A 98 -9.57 -9.13 6.91
C LYS A 98 -8.11 -8.69 6.96
N PRO A 99 -7.17 -9.46 6.37
CA PRO A 99 -5.78 -9.02 6.20
C PRO A 99 -5.71 -7.77 5.33
N VAL A 100 -4.79 -6.86 5.68
CA VAL A 100 -4.58 -5.60 4.94
C VAL A 100 -3.13 -5.46 4.50
N VAL A 101 -2.94 -4.99 3.26
CA VAL A 101 -1.65 -4.50 2.74
C VAL A 101 -1.78 -3.01 2.50
N SER A 102 -0.99 -2.19 3.19
CA SER A 102 -1.06 -0.72 3.05
C SER A 102 0.21 -0.15 2.39
N ALA A 103 0.02 0.79 1.47
CA ALA A 103 1.08 1.61 0.89
C ALA A 103 1.16 3.01 1.54
N ASN A 104 0.38 3.26 2.57
CA ASN A 104 0.18 4.58 3.18
C ASN A 104 1.22 4.89 4.25
N LYS A 105 2.27 5.62 3.85
CA LYS A 105 3.35 6.04 4.75
C LYS A 105 2.86 6.84 5.96
N GLN A 106 1.92 7.76 5.72
CA GLN A 106 1.43 8.66 6.78
C GLN A 106 0.61 7.89 7.82
N LEU A 107 -0.27 7.01 7.39
CA LEU A 107 -1.09 6.17 8.25
C LEU A 107 -0.22 5.26 9.12
N ILE A 108 0.70 4.53 8.51
CA ILE A 108 1.61 3.63 9.23
C ILE A 108 2.50 4.39 10.22
N ALA A 109 2.97 5.59 9.87
CA ALA A 109 3.80 6.40 10.76
C ALA A 109 3.04 6.95 11.97
N ARG A 110 1.74 7.29 11.82
CA ARG A 110 0.93 7.90 12.87
C ARG A 110 0.18 6.89 13.72
N GLU A 111 -0.43 5.91 13.10
CA GLU A 111 -1.39 5.00 13.73
C GLU A 111 -0.91 3.53 13.73
N GLY A 112 0.30 3.28 13.20
CA GLY A 112 0.81 1.94 13.04
C GLY A 112 0.76 1.09 14.31
N ALA A 113 1.03 1.68 15.48
CA ALA A 113 0.99 0.95 16.75
C ALA A 113 -0.41 0.36 17.04
N GLU A 114 -1.47 1.17 16.86
CA GLU A 114 -2.85 0.72 17.03
C GLU A 114 -3.27 -0.30 15.98
N LEU A 115 -2.91 -0.04 14.73
CA LEU A 115 -3.21 -0.93 13.60
C LEU A 115 -2.57 -2.31 13.79
N PHE A 116 -1.30 -2.37 14.21
CA PHE A 116 -0.60 -3.64 14.48
C PHE A 116 -1.17 -4.37 15.68
N HIS A 117 -1.55 -3.64 16.73
CA HIS A 117 -2.21 -4.22 17.90
C HIS A 117 -3.55 -4.85 17.50
N THR A 118 -4.41 -4.10 16.79
CA THR A 118 -5.69 -4.58 16.29
C THR A 118 -5.54 -5.80 15.37
N ALA A 119 -4.58 -5.78 14.46
CA ALA A 119 -4.30 -6.93 13.60
C ALA A 119 -3.91 -8.17 14.39
N SER A 120 -3.06 -7.99 15.42
CA SER A 120 -2.63 -9.09 16.31
C SER A 120 -3.78 -9.66 17.12
N GLU A 121 -4.65 -8.83 17.69
CA GLU A 121 -5.83 -9.27 18.44
C GLU A 121 -6.84 -10.02 17.57
N ALA A 122 -7.03 -9.55 16.34
CA ALA A 122 -7.91 -10.19 15.37
C ALA A 122 -7.30 -11.45 14.71
N GLY A 123 -6.02 -11.75 14.95
CA GLY A 123 -5.33 -12.88 14.35
C GLY A 123 -5.10 -12.75 12.84
N VAL A 124 -5.09 -11.52 12.31
CA VAL A 124 -4.86 -11.23 10.89
C VAL A 124 -3.55 -10.48 10.65
N GLN A 125 -3.15 -10.35 9.40
CA GLN A 125 -1.91 -9.67 9.05
C GLN A 125 -2.16 -8.24 8.55
N LEU A 126 -1.33 -7.31 9.04
CA LEU A 126 -1.11 -6.01 8.42
C LEU A 126 0.28 -6.01 7.79
N ARG A 127 0.34 -5.84 6.47
CA ARG A 127 1.58 -5.74 5.70
C ARG A 127 1.74 -4.31 5.18
N PHE A 128 2.95 -3.76 5.23
CA PHE A 128 3.21 -2.35 4.92
C PHE A 128 4.52 -2.13 4.15
N GLU A 129 5.02 -3.16 3.48
CA GLU A 129 6.25 -3.10 2.67
C GLU A 129 6.21 -1.95 1.66
N ALA A 130 5.07 -1.78 0.97
CA ALA A 130 4.89 -0.74 -0.04
C ALA A 130 4.89 0.69 0.54
N SER A 131 4.77 0.85 1.87
CA SER A 131 4.87 2.15 2.54
C SER A 131 6.28 2.52 2.96
N VAL A 132 7.28 1.62 2.78
CA VAL A 132 8.66 1.80 3.24
C VAL A 132 9.65 1.45 2.14
N CYS A 133 10.55 2.37 1.79
CA CYS A 133 11.65 2.17 0.83
C CYS A 133 11.22 1.69 -0.58
N ALA A 134 10.02 2.06 -1.02
CA ALA A 134 9.49 1.74 -2.36
C ALA A 134 9.57 0.23 -2.69
N ALA A 135 10.29 -0.15 -3.73
CA ALA A 135 10.42 -1.53 -4.18
C ALA A 135 11.46 -2.38 -3.41
N ILE A 136 12.14 -1.80 -2.42
CA ILE A 136 13.16 -2.52 -1.64
C ILE A 136 12.47 -3.26 -0.49
N PRO A 137 12.54 -4.63 -0.41
CA PRO A 137 11.79 -5.43 0.56
C PRO A 137 12.48 -5.45 1.94
N VAL A 138 12.73 -4.26 2.53
CA VAL A 138 13.51 -4.10 3.77
C VAL A 138 12.77 -4.66 4.99
N ILE A 139 11.46 -4.45 5.07
CA ILE A 139 10.63 -4.92 6.19
C ILE A 139 10.55 -6.45 6.20
N LYS A 140 10.35 -7.06 5.02
CA LYS A 140 10.33 -8.51 4.86
C LYS A 140 11.68 -9.12 5.28
N ILE A 141 12.80 -8.55 4.86
CA ILE A 141 14.12 -9.02 5.24
C ILE A 141 14.30 -8.96 6.76
N LEU A 142 13.98 -7.84 7.40
CA LEU A 142 14.13 -7.69 8.84
C LEU A 142 13.21 -8.61 9.64
N ARG A 143 11.96 -8.79 9.21
CA ARG A 143 10.95 -9.56 9.96
C ARG A 143 10.99 -11.06 9.71
N GLU A 144 11.39 -11.49 8.54
CA GLU A 144 11.30 -12.89 8.11
C GLU A 144 12.68 -13.51 7.92
N ALA A 145 13.56 -12.89 7.12
CA ALA A 145 14.87 -13.47 6.83
C ALA A 145 15.87 -13.36 8.00
N LEU A 146 15.78 -12.28 8.79
CA LEU A 146 16.68 -12.00 9.91
C LEU A 146 16.03 -12.22 11.28
N VAL A 147 14.93 -12.96 11.38
CA VAL A 147 14.17 -13.15 12.62
C VAL A 147 15.02 -13.72 13.77
N ALA A 148 15.99 -14.57 13.49
CA ALA A 148 16.89 -15.16 14.47
C ALA A 148 18.22 -14.41 14.63
N THR A 149 18.36 -13.25 13.99
CA THR A 149 19.61 -12.47 13.97
C THR A 149 19.45 -11.17 14.75
N THR A 150 20.40 -10.85 15.62
CA THR A 150 20.42 -9.56 16.29
C THR A 150 20.92 -8.48 15.32
N VAL A 151 20.06 -7.58 14.92
CA VAL A 151 20.40 -6.45 14.05
C VAL A 151 20.78 -5.26 14.92
N HIS A 152 22.06 -4.86 14.90
CA HIS A 152 22.57 -3.73 15.71
C HIS A 152 22.44 -2.39 15.00
N ARG A 153 22.44 -2.38 13.66
CA ARG A 153 22.39 -1.14 12.88
C ARG A 153 21.81 -1.41 11.49
N VAL A 154 20.98 -0.49 11.03
CA VAL A 154 20.50 -0.41 9.64
C VAL A 154 20.92 0.95 9.10
N LEU A 155 21.56 0.98 7.94
CA LEU A 155 21.96 2.18 7.24
C LEU A 155 21.40 2.14 5.84
N GLY A 156 20.86 3.26 5.37
CA GLY A 156 20.31 3.36 4.02
C GLY A 156 19.77 4.74 3.70
N ILE A 157 19.55 4.97 2.41
CA ILE A 157 18.81 6.13 1.90
C ILE A 157 17.34 5.69 1.83
N VAL A 158 16.52 6.20 2.74
CA VAL A 158 15.13 5.75 2.92
C VAL A 158 14.09 6.66 2.27
N ASN A 159 14.51 7.85 1.81
CA ASN A 159 13.64 8.81 1.12
C ASN A 159 14.41 9.50 -0.01
N GLY A 160 13.93 9.32 -1.25
CA GLY A 160 14.58 9.88 -2.46
C GLY A 160 14.53 11.40 -2.52
N THR A 161 13.38 11.99 -2.19
CA THR A 161 13.18 13.45 -2.20
C THR A 161 14.14 14.15 -1.24
N THR A 162 14.17 13.71 0.01
CA THR A 162 15.06 14.28 1.02
C THR A 162 16.53 14.10 0.62
N ASN A 163 16.90 12.92 0.12
CA ASN A 163 18.25 12.67 -0.35
C ASN A 163 18.64 13.62 -1.50
N TYR A 164 17.74 13.82 -2.47
CA TYR A 164 17.99 14.76 -3.58
C TYR A 164 18.24 16.17 -3.07
N ILE A 165 17.37 16.67 -2.19
CA ILE A 165 17.47 18.04 -1.64
C ILE A 165 18.79 18.18 -0.86
N LEU A 166 19.10 17.26 0.04
CA LEU A 166 20.33 17.31 0.83
C LEU A 166 21.59 17.23 -0.06
N THR A 167 21.58 16.41 -1.10
CA THR A 167 22.69 16.33 -2.06
C THR A 167 22.89 17.66 -2.78
N LYS A 168 21.80 18.32 -3.22
CA LYS A 168 21.90 19.65 -3.85
C LYS A 168 22.43 20.71 -2.89
N MET A 169 22.05 20.64 -1.62
CA MET A 169 22.59 21.54 -0.59
C MET A 169 24.08 21.28 -0.33
N GLU A 170 24.53 20.03 -0.33
CA GLU A 170 25.95 19.71 -0.26
C GLU A 170 26.75 20.23 -1.47
N GLU A 171 26.12 20.27 -2.64
CA GLU A 171 26.69 20.88 -3.86
C GLU A 171 26.67 22.42 -3.82
N GLY A 172 26.11 23.03 -2.79
CA GLY A 172 26.09 24.48 -2.57
C GLY A 172 24.79 25.19 -2.92
N ALA A 173 23.72 24.47 -3.22
CA ALA A 173 22.41 25.08 -3.43
C ALA A 173 21.76 25.47 -2.09
N GLU A 174 20.99 26.56 -2.08
CA GLU A 174 20.11 26.89 -0.96
C GLU A 174 18.93 25.92 -0.91
N TYR A 175 18.34 25.72 0.29
CA TYR A 175 17.24 24.77 0.49
C TYR A 175 16.04 25.05 -0.43
N GLU A 176 15.67 26.34 -0.58
CA GLU A 176 14.52 26.75 -1.39
C GLU A 176 14.70 26.41 -2.86
N ASP A 177 15.92 26.63 -3.39
CA ASP A 177 16.27 26.29 -4.77
C ASP A 177 16.27 24.78 -5.00
N ALA A 178 16.84 24.04 -4.06
CA ALA A 178 16.88 22.56 -4.11
C ALA A 178 15.47 21.95 -4.04
N LEU A 179 14.57 22.53 -3.21
CA LEU A 179 13.18 22.10 -3.11
C LEU A 179 12.41 22.41 -4.40
N ALA A 180 12.54 23.62 -4.92
CA ALA A 180 11.89 24.01 -6.19
C ALA A 180 12.32 23.11 -7.36
N ASP A 181 13.60 22.75 -7.39
CA ASP A 181 14.14 21.84 -8.39
C ASP A 181 13.58 20.41 -8.23
N ALA A 182 13.48 19.93 -6.99
CA ALA A 182 12.87 18.63 -6.69
C ALA A 182 11.38 18.57 -7.09
N GLN A 183 10.64 19.66 -6.87
CA GLN A 183 9.24 19.77 -7.30
C GLN A 183 9.10 19.78 -8.82
N ARG A 184 9.95 20.55 -9.51
CA ARG A 184 9.97 20.59 -10.98
C ARG A 184 10.27 19.23 -11.60
N LEU A 185 11.11 18.42 -10.96
CA LEU A 185 11.48 17.06 -11.39
C LEU A 185 10.46 15.98 -10.93
N GLY A 186 9.45 16.36 -10.16
CA GLY A 186 8.45 15.43 -9.66
C GLY A 186 8.93 14.55 -8.49
N TYR A 187 10.00 14.92 -7.80
CA TYR A 187 10.49 14.23 -6.60
C TYR A 187 9.82 14.72 -5.32
N ALA A 188 9.26 15.94 -5.33
CA ALA A 188 8.50 16.52 -4.24
C ALA A 188 7.10 16.96 -4.73
N GLU A 189 6.08 16.84 -3.85
CA GLU A 189 4.71 17.34 -4.06
C GLU A 189 4.57 18.79 -3.57
#